data_134405a37b86f55f6ac77350ec72816e
#
_entry.id   134405a37b86f55f6ac77350ec72816e
#
_cell.length_a   1.000
_cell.length_b   1.000
_cell.length_c   1.000
_cell.angle_alpha   90.00
_cell.angle_beta   90.00
_cell.angle_gamma   90.00
#
_symmetry.space_group_name_H-M   'P 1'
#
loop_
_entity.id
_entity.type
_entity.pdbx_description
1 polymer ?
#
loop_
_entity_poly.entity_id
_entity_poly.type
_entity_poly.pdbx_seq_one_letter_code
_entity_poly.pdbx_strand_id
1 'polypeptide(L)'
;LNFSKAADFLKITQPAVSHQITSLEDELGTRLFVRTSKNVNLTEAGLMFMEDASSILKIACGAKKRLGIGSNDVLFLTVGCHNQSELDLLPPVIRRLADRFPTLHPTVKLIPFKSMANLLDEERIHVMFGFQQDEQKKPIGLFHELARIPLACVCSAGHPYAGRTCLNVDELEGPIVLGEPHRLPATVLQSQIRASSSCHPSELFFVDTYESILALVRAGLGYSLLPFYPGSDKKGLCYIPVTGIPPLAFGLYHKGVKGNTILKEFIRLLDEEVAAGEFRA
;
A
#
# COMPACT_ATOMS: atom_id res chain seq x y z
N LEU A 1 1.52 21.07 20.48
CA LEU A 1 0.95 20.11 21.43
C LEU A 1 0.30 20.86 22.60
N ASN A 2 -0.75 20.26 23.22
CA ASN A 2 -1.49 20.93 24.29
C ASN A 2 -2.09 19.92 25.28
N PHE A 3 -1.64 19.95 26.52
CA PHE A 3 -2.10 19.02 27.56
C PHE A 3 -3.55 19.30 27.99
N SER A 4 -4.02 20.54 27.91
CA SER A 4 -5.41 20.87 28.25
C SER A 4 -6.38 20.25 27.21
N LYS A 5 -6.05 20.36 25.91
CA LYS A 5 -6.84 19.70 24.86
C LYS A 5 -6.82 18.18 24.99
N ALA A 6 -5.69 17.59 25.42
CA ALA A 6 -5.61 16.16 25.68
C ALA A 6 -6.49 15.75 26.89
N ALA A 7 -6.51 16.57 27.94
CA ALA A 7 -7.33 16.38 29.12
C ALA A 7 -8.83 16.41 28.77
N ASP A 8 -9.24 17.41 27.98
CA ASP A 8 -10.62 17.53 27.50
C ASP A 8 -11.04 16.31 26.66
N PHE A 9 -10.16 15.87 25.75
CA PHE A 9 -10.40 14.68 24.92
C PHE A 9 -10.53 13.40 25.75
N LEU A 10 -9.66 13.23 26.77
CA LEU A 10 -9.65 12.06 27.65
C LEU A 10 -10.69 12.16 28.79
N LYS A 11 -11.41 13.29 28.91
CA LYS A 11 -12.38 13.56 29.99
C LYS A 11 -11.77 13.44 31.40
N ILE A 12 -10.53 13.89 31.54
CA ILE A 12 -9.80 13.95 32.82
C ILE A 12 -9.24 15.34 33.03
N THR A 13 -8.63 15.60 34.19
CA THR A 13 -8.04 16.92 34.49
C THR A 13 -6.65 17.06 33.83
N GLN A 14 -6.28 18.30 33.50
CA GLN A 14 -4.93 18.57 32.95
C GLN A 14 -3.79 18.17 33.92
N PRO A 15 -3.90 18.38 35.27
CA PRO A 15 -2.90 17.84 36.20
C PRO A 15 -2.76 16.32 36.14
N ALA A 16 -3.86 15.58 35.94
CA ALA A 16 -3.82 14.13 35.77
C ALA A 16 -3.03 13.74 34.51
N VAL A 17 -3.28 14.40 33.38
CA VAL A 17 -2.48 14.18 32.15
C VAL A 17 -0.99 14.45 32.41
N SER A 18 -0.69 15.59 33.03
CA SER A 18 0.71 15.97 33.34
C SER A 18 1.39 14.95 34.25
N HIS A 19 0.69 14.44 35.26
CA HIS A 19 1.21 13.42 36.17
C HIS A 19 1.46 12.09 35.44
N GLN A 20 0.51 11.64 34.61
CA GLN A 20 0.67 10.39 33.83
C GLN A 20 1.87 10.46 32.88
N ILE A 21 2.05 11.59 32.20
CA ILE A 21 3.21 11.80 31.33
C ILE A 21 4.51 11.79 32.12
N THR A 22 4.55 12.47 33.27
CA THR A 22 5.76 12.48 34.12
C THR A 22 6.07 11.07 34.63
N SER A 23 5.08 10.30 35.09
CA SER A 23 5.24 8.92 35.52
C SER A 23 5.80 8.03 34.40
N LEU A 24 5.29 8.21 33.18
CA LEU A 24 5.80 7.47 32.00
C LEU A 24 7.24 7.86 31.67
N GLU A 25 7.58 9.16 31.71
CA GLU A 25 8.95 9.65 31.50
C GLU A 25 9.93 9.09 32.55
N ASP A 26 9.48 9.00 33.81
CA ASP A 26 10.28 8.46 34.90
C ASP A 26 10.46 6.93 34.75
N GLU A 27 9.45 6.19 34.31
CA GLU A 27 9.54 4.75 34.00
C GLU A 27 10.50 4.47 32.84
N LEU A 28 10.44 5.30 31.79
CA LEU A 28 11.30 5.16 30.61
C LEU A 28 12.72 5.71 30.85
N GLY A 29 12.96 6.44 31.94
CA GLY A 29 14.22 7.08 32.25
C GLY A 29 14.62 8.19 31.28
N THR A 30 13.66 8.74 30.52
CA THR A 30 13.91 9.77 29.51
C THR A 30 12.72 10.74 29.37
N ARG A 31 13.03 11.99 29.00
CA ARG A 31 11.99 13.00 28.75
C ARG A 31 11.44 12.84 27.33
N LEU A 32 10.12 12.73 27.24
CA LEU A 32 9.40 12.68 25.97
C LEU A 32 8.97 14.08 25.49
N PHE A 33 8.82 15.04 26.43
CA PHE A 33 8.37 16.39 26.14
C PHE A 33 9.33 17.46 26.67
N VAL A 34 9.58 18.49 25.85
CA VAL A 34 10.17 19.76 26.30
C VAL A 34 9.03 20.72 26.58
N ARG A 35 8.96 21.19 27.82
CA ARG A 35 7.94 22.14 28.28
C ARG A 35 8.57 23.52 28.44
N THR A 36 8.00 24.50 27.77
CA THR A 36 8.31 25.91 27.98
C THR A 36 7.09 26.62 28.54
N SER A 37 7.22 27.86 29.03
CA SER A 37 6.08 28.64 29.55
C SER A 37 4.97 28.86 28.51
N LYS A 38 5.24 28.69 27.22
CA LYS A 38 4.28 28.95 26.12
C LYS A 38 3.95 27.73 25.27
N ASN A 39 4.83 26.70 25.22
CA ASN A 39 4.71 25.60 24.31
C ASN A 39 5.13 24.26 24.92
N VAL A 40 4.54 23.19 24.41
CA VAL A 40 4.96 21.81 24.66
C VAL A 40 5.39 21.21 23.32
N ASN A 41 6.61 20.72 23.22
CA ASN A 41 7.15 20.06 22.05
C ASN A 41 7.65 18.66 22.42
N LEU A 42 7.72 17.76 21.43
CA LEU A 42 8.35 16.46 21.61
C LEU A 42 9.88 16.60 21.64
N THR A 43 10.52 15.76 22.44
CA THR A 43 11.95 15.47 22.30
C THR A 43 12.16 14.49 21.14
N GLU A 44 13.40 14.19 20.76
CA GLU A 44 13.72 13.11 19.82
C GLU A 44 13.20 11.76 20.35
N ALA A 45 13.46 11.44 21.62
CA ALA A 45 12.92 10.27 22.28
C ALA A 45 11.38 10.24 22.28
N GLY A 46 10.74 11.42 22.49
CA GLY A 46 9.29 11.55 22.41
C GLY A 46 8.72 11.28 21.02
N LEU A 47 9.45 11.69 19.98
CA LEU A 47 9.07 11.42 18.59
C LEU A 47 9.14 9.91 18.28
N MET A 48 10.23 9.26 18.69
CA MET A 48 10.40 7.81 18.54
C MET A 48 9.31 7.04 19.31
N PHE A 49 9.13 7.38 20.59
CA PHE A 49 8.12 6.72 21.45
C PHE A 49 6.68 6.94 20.95
N MET A 50 6.39 8.04 20.29
CA MET A 50 5.06 8.31 19.74
C MET A 50 4.65 7.26 18.69
N GLU A 51 5.58 6.77 17.89
CA GLU A 51 5.32 5.70 16.91
C GLU A 51 5.00 4.37 17.65
N ASP A 52 5.79 4.02 18.66
CA ASP A 52 5.55 2.83 19.48
C ASP A 52 4.23 2.91 20.25
N ALA A 53 3.96 4.03 20.90
CA ALA A 53 2.70 4.29 21.61
C ALA A 53 1.49 4.18 20.68
N SER A 54 1.59 4.72 19.45
CA SER A 54 0.54 4.59 18.44
C SER A 54 0.30 3.12 18.07
N SER A 55 1.36 2.33 17.96
CA SER A 55 1.28 0.90 17.65
C SER A 55 0.65 0.10 18.80
N ILE A 56 1.03 0.38 20.04
CA ILE A 56 0.45 -0.23 21.24
C ILE A 56 -1.06 0.08 21.33
N LEU A 57 -1.44 1.33 21.12
CA LEU A 57 -2.85 1.73 21.15
C LEU A 57 -3.67 1.05 20.05
N LYS A 58 -3.12 0.88 18.84
CA LYS A 58 -3.79 0.14 17.75
C LYS A 58 -4.04 -1.31 18.14
N ILE A 59 -3.06 -1.99 18.73
CA ILE A 59 -3.19 -3.38 19.20
C ILE A 59 -4.25 -3.47 20.31
N ALA A 60 -4.20 -2.56 21.29
CA ALA A 60 -5.17 -2.50 22.39
C ALA A 60 -6.61 -2.26 21.90
N CYS A 61 -6.79 -1.33 20.96
CA CYS A 61 -8.08 -1.05 20.33
C CYS A 61 -8.61 -2.26 19.55
N GLY A 62 -7.73 -2.95 18.81
CA GLY A 62 -8.06 -4.17 18.10
C GLY A 62 -8.52 -5.29 19.05
N ALA A 63 -7.83 -5.45 20.17
CA ALA A 63 -8.22 -6.43 21.21
C ALA A 63 -9.60 -6.12 21.83
N LYS A 64 -9.85 -4.86 22.18
CA LYS A 64 -11.17 -4.41 22.69
C LYS A 64 -12.28 -4.68 21.68
N LYS A 65 -12.05 -4.41 20.38
CA LYS A 65 -13.00 -4.65 19.31
C LYS A 65 -13.36 -6.14 19.17
N ARG A 66 -12.38 -7.02 19.27
CA ARG A 66 -12.62 -8.50 19.25
C ARG A 66 -13.48 -8.97 20.41
N LEU A 67 -13.40 -8.32 21.55
CA LEU A 67 -14.22 -8.60 22.73
C LEU A 67 -15.60 -7.90 22.70
N GLY A 68 -15.95 -7.20 21.61
CA GLY A 68 -17.21 -6.46 21.52
C GLY A 68 -17.26 -5.19 22.37
N ILE A 69 -16.13 -4.78 22.97
CA ILE A 69 -16.02 -3.56 23.78
C ILE A 69 -15.69 -2.41 22.83
N GLY A 70 -16.73 -1.72 22.32
CA GLY A 70 -16.57 -0.53 21.48
C GLY A 70 -16.31 0.71 22.32
N SER A 71 -15.18 1.39 22.12
CA SER A 71 -15.07 2.82 22.42
C SER A 71 -15.12 3.60 21.11
N ASN A 72 -15.93 4.64 21.06
CA ASN A 72 -16.20 5.45 19.88
C ASN A 72 -15.10 6.49 19.57
N ASP A 73 -13.94 6.45 20.22
CA ASP A 73 -13.12 7.64 20.34
C ASP A 73 -12.06 7.80 19.23
N VAL A 74 -11.46 6.72 18.73
CA VAL A 74 -10.49 6.78 17.64
C VAL A 74 -10.65 5.57 16.71
N LEU A 75 -10.78 5.85 15.43
CA LEU A 75 -10.96 4.84 14.40
C LEU A 75 -9.65 4.67 13.63
N PHE A 76 -9.17 3.46 13.48
CA PHE A 76 -7.93 3.17 12.73
C PHE A 76 -8.24 2.38 11.46
N LEU A 77 -7.64 2.83 10.35
CA LEU A 77 -7.58 2.08 9.10
C LEU A 77 -6.13 2.02 8.65
N THR A 78 -5.57 0.82 8.55
CA THR A 78 -4.22 0.62 8.01
C THR A 78 -4.33 -0.10 6.67
N VAL A 79 -3.84 0.55 5.62
CA VAL A 79 -3.83 0.06 4.24
C VAL A 79 -2.41 -0.31 3.85
N GLY A 80 -2.22 -1.50 3.31
CA GLY A 80 -0.96 -1.96 2.74
C GLY A 80 -0.93 -1.73 1.22
N CYS A 81 0.13 -1.10 0.73
CA CYS A 81 0.42 -0.88 -0.68
C CYS A 81 1.76 -1.50 -1.03
N HIS A 82 1.91 -1.95 -2.27
CA HIS A 82 3.11 -2.59 -2.78
C HIS A 82 3.96 -1.66 -3.66
N ASN A 83 3.33 -0.68 -4.30
CA ASN A 83 3.96 0.25 -5.23
C ASN A 83 3.27 1.62 -5.22
N GLN A 84 3.89 2.59 -5.93
CA GLN A 84 3.38 3.94 -6.03
C GLN A 84 2.02 4.02 -6.73
N SER A 85 1.75 3.18 -7.75
CA SER A 85 0.47 3.21 -8.48
C SER A 85 -0.72 2.86 -7.57
N GLU A 86 -0.52 1.97 -6.60
CA GLU A 86 -1.54 1.67 -5.58
C GLU A 86 -1.73 2.82 -4.59
N LEU A 87 -0.62 3.51 -4.23
CA LEU A 87 -0.69 4.71 -3.38
C LEU A 87 -1.49 5.83 -4.04
N ASP A 88 -1.33 6.01 -5.34
CA ASP A 88 -1.97 7.09 -6.10
C ASP A 88 -3.52 6.96 -6.16
N LEU A 89 -4.05 5.76 -5.89
CA LEU A 89 -5.50 5.52 -5.76
C LEU A 89 -6.09 6.02 -4.44
N LEU A 90 -5.27 6.21 -3.41
CA LEU A 90 -5.76 6.45 -2.05
C LEU A 90 -6.19 7.89 -1.73
N PRO A 91 -5.56 8.95 -2.27
CA PRO A 91 -5.84 10.31 -1.83
C PRO A 91 -7.33 10.71 -1.88
N PRO A 92 -8.07 10.53 -2.99
CA PRO A 92 -9.48 10.88 -3.06
C PRO A 92 -10.34 10.03 -2.12
N VAL A 93 -10.02 8.74 -1.97
CA VAL A 93 -10.74 7.80 -1.09
C VAL A 93 -10.53 8.15 0.38
N ILE A 94 -9.28 8.40 0.79
CA ILE A 94 -8.94 8.78 2.17
C ILE A 94 -9.59 10.12 2.53
N ARG A 95 -9.60 11.09 1.61
CA ARG A 95 -10.23 12.39 1.83
C ARG A 95 -11.73 12.23 2.14
N ARG A 96 -12.46 11.53 1.28
CA ARG A 96 -13.89 11.27 1.46
C ARG A 96 -14.18 10.47 2.74
N LEU A 97 -13.29 9.52 3.07
CA LEU A 97 -13.43 8.72 4.28
C LEU A 97 -13.20 9.56 5.54
N ALA A 98 -12.22 10.46 5.55
CA ALA A 98 -11.94 11.37 6.66
C ALA A 98 -13.07 12.38 6.88
N ASP A 99 -13.68 12.87 5.81
CA ASP A 99 -14.86 13.77 5.90
C ASP A 99 -16.06 13.05 6.55
N ARG A 100 -16.23 11.75 6.30
CA ARG A 100 -17.31 10.94 6.88
C ARG A 100 -17.03 10.45 8.30
N PHE A 101 -15.77 10.23 8.64
CA PHE A 101 -15.31 9.73 9.94
C PHE A 101 -14.24 10.68 10.52
N PRO A 102 -14.64 11.78 11.18
CA PRO A 102 -13.70 12.82 11.65
C PRO A 102 -12.64 12.32 12.64
N THR A 103 -12.91 11.21 13.35
CA THR A 103 -11.97 10.59 14.30
C THR A 103 -11.10 9.49 13.66
N LEU A 104 -11.13 9.36 12.33
CA LEU A 104 -10.35 8.37 11.61
C LEU A 104 -8.87 8.77 11.55
N HIS A 105 -8.02 7.83 11.94
CA HIS A 105 -6.56 7.89 11.75
C HIS A 105 -6.13 6.85 10.71
N PRO A 106 -6.05 7.23 9.42
CA PRO A 106 -5.57 6.35 8.38
C PRO A 106 -4.05 6.18 8.49
N THR A 107 -3.58 4.98 8.24
CA THR A 107 -2.16 4.68 8.09
C THR A 107 -1.96 3.95 6.77
N VAL A 108 -1.04 4.43 5.95
CA VAL A 108 -0.68 3.78 4.69
C VAL A 108 0.74 3.23 4.84
N LYS A 109 0.93 1.97 4.45
CA LYS A 109 2.23 1.29 4.50
C LYS A 109 2.62 0.83 3.11
N LEU A 110 3.78 1.28 2.64
CA LEU A 110 4.41 0.79 1.42
C LEU A 110 5.40 -0.30 1.80
N ILE A 111 5.07 -1.56 1.53
CA ILE A 111 5.84 -2.72 1.97
C ILE A 111 5.77 -3.87 0.95
N PRO A 112 6.78 -4.75 0.91
CA PRO A 112 6.77 -5.92 0.03
C PRO A 112 5.54 -6.81 0.28
N PHE A 113 4.95 -7.35 -0.80
CA PHE A 113 3.70 -8.13 -0.78
C PHE A 113 3.72 -9.28 0.23
N LYS A 114 4.82 -10.04 0.31
CA LYS A 114 4.97 -11.15 1.26
C LYS A 114 4.85 -10.70 2.73
N SER A 115 5.45 -9.55 3.04
CA SER A 115 5.35 -8.95 4.39
C SER A 115 3.95 -8.45 4.68
N MET A 116 3.25 -7.90 3.67
CA MET A 116 1.85 -7.47 3.82
C MET A 116 0.92 -8.63 4.16
N ALA A 117 1.07 -9.78 3.51
CA ALA A 117 0.27 -10.97 3.79
C ALA A 117 0.39 -11.42 5.25
N ASN A 118 1.61 -11.42 5.80
CA ASN A 118 1.82 -11.73 7.21
C ASN A 118 1.18 -10.68 8.13
N LEU A 119 1.32 -9.38 7.80
CA LEU A 119 0.71 -8.31 8.59
C LEU A 119 -0.82 -8.32 8.52
N LEU A 120 -1.40 -8.77 7.41
CA LEU A 120 -2.84 -8.97 7.30
C LEU A 120 -3.29 -10.17 8.15
N ASP A 121 -2.52 -11.25 8.16
CA ASP A 121 -2.78 -12.42 9.02
C ASP A 121 -2.72 -12.07 10.51
N GLU A 122 -1.77 -11.24 10.90
CA GLU A 122 -1.60 -10.71 12.26
C GLU A 122 -2.58 -9.57 12.60
N GLU A 123 -3.47 -9.18 11.68
CA GLU A 123 -4.38 -8.03 11.81
C GLU A 123 -3.68 -6.69 12.08
N ARG A 124 -2.40 -6.57 11.72
CA ARG A 124 -1.60 -5.34 11.83
C ARG A 124 -1.86 -4.37 10.67
N ILE A 125 -2.42 -4.88 9.56
CA ILE A 125 -3.06 -4.11 8.51
C ILE A 125 -4.49 -4.63 8.33
N HIS A 126 -5.41 -3.77 7.92
CA HIS A 126 -6.83 -4.10 7.77
C HIS A 126 -7.16 -4.57 6.36
N VAL A 127 -6.43 -4.03 5.40
CA VAL A 127 -6.61 -4.27 3.96
C VAL A 127 -5.30 -4.07 3.24
N MET A 128 -5.07 -4.82 2.17
CA MET A 128 -3.91 -4.66 1.28
C MET A 128 -4.33 -4.79 -0.17
N PHE A 129 -3.66 -4.04 -1.04
CA PHE A 129 -3.77 -4.23 -2.48
C PHE A 129 -3.04 -5.50 -2.93
N GLY A 130 -3.49 -6.06 -4.05
CA GLY A 130 -2.83 -7.18 -4.69
C GLY A 130 -3.60 -7.75 -5.86
N PHE A 131 -3.00 -8.73 -6.50
CA PHE A 131 -3.63 -9.51 -7.56
C PHE A 131 -4.18 -10.81 -6.97
N GLN A 132 -5.29 -11.29 -7.55
CA GLN A 132 -5.85 -12.57 -7.16
C GLN A 132 -4.80 -13.67 -7.33
N GLN A 133 -4.59 -14.44 -6.26
CA GLN A 133 -3.69 -15.59 -6.30
C GLN A 133 -4.40 -16.84 -6.82
N ASP A 134 -3.61 -17.74 -7.40
CA ASP A 134 -4.10 -19.06 -7.78
C ASP A 134 -4.61 -19.83 -6.55
N GLU A 135 -5.69 -20.59 -6.74
CA GLU A 135 -6.37 -21.37 -5.68
C GLU A 135 -5.47 -22.40 -4.97
N GLN A 136 -4.33 -22.74 -5.56
CA GLN A 136 -3.37 -23.71 -5.00
C GLN A 136 -2.51 -23.14 -3.85
N LYS A 137 -2.54 -21.83 -3.60
CA LYS A 137 -1.79 -21.20 -2.50
C LYS A 137 -2.68 -21.02 -1.28
N LYS A 138 -2.06 -21.02 -0.09
CA LYS A 138 -2.76 -20.69 1.16
C LYS A 138 -3.46 -19.34 0.98
N PRO A 139 -4.79 -19.26 1.20
CA PRO A 139 -5.51 -18.01 1.02
C PRO A 139 -5.02 -16.96 2.00
N ILE A 140 -4.69 -15.78 1.51
CA ILE A 140 -4.24 -14.63 2.30
C ILE A 140 -5.41 -14.03 3.09
N GLY A 141 -6.63 -14.15 2.55
CA GLY A 141 -7.86 -13.58 3.09
C GLY A 141 -8.97 -13.63 2.06
N LEU A 142 -10.01 -12.84 2.27
CA LEU A 142 -11.06 -12.63 1.28
C LEU A 142 -10.53 -11.65 0.24
N PHE A 143 -10.71 -12.00 -1.03
CA PHE A 143 -10.35 -11.14 -2.15
C PHE A 143 -11.58 -10.39 -2.66
N HIS A 144 -11.46 -9.08 -2.80
CA HIS A 144 -12.44 -8.19 -3.42
C HIS A 144 -11.85 -7.65 -4.72
N GLU A 145 -12.38 -8.06 -5.87
CA GLU A 145 -11.90 -7.61 -7.18
C GLU A 145 -12.36 -6.16 -7.43
N LEU A 146 -11.43 -5.27 -7.76
CA LEU A 146 -11.68 -3.88 -8.12
C LEU A 146 -11.72 -3.70 -9.64
N ALA A 147 -10.79 -4.35 -10.36
CA ALA A 147 -10.65 -4.21 -11.80
C ALA A 147 -9.91 -5.38 -12.43
N ARG A 148 -10.05 -5.51 -13.74
CA ARG A 148 -9.22 -6.35 -14.61
C ARG A 148 -8.16 -5.49 -15.27
N ILE A 149 -6.88 -5.71 -14.93
CA ILE A 149 -5.75 -4.91 -15.40
C ILE A 149 -4.98 -5.67 -16.47
N PRO A 150 -4.82 -5.11 -17.68
CA PRO A 150 -4.03 -5.75 -18.72
C PRO A 150 -2.53 -5.71 -18.38
N LEU A 151 -1.76 -6.58 -18.99
CA LEU A 151 -0.31 -6.52 -18.98
C LEU A 151 0.17 -5.57 -20.09
N ALA A 152 1.20 -4.78 -19.80
CA ALA A 152 1.84 -3.92 -20.78
C ALA A 152 3.34 -4.20 -20.87
N CYS A 153 3.89 -4.05 -22.06
CA CYS A 153 5.31 -3.85 -22.29
C CYS A 153 5.63 -2.39 -21.97
N VAL A 154 6.44 -2.16 -20.95
CA VAL A 154 6.87 -0.83 -20.51
C VAL A 154 8.29 -0.61 -20.99
N CYS A 155 8.49 0.46 -21.76
CA CYS A 155 9.81 0.81 -22.31
C CYS A 155 10.03 2.33 -22.33
N SER A 156 11.28 2.76 -22.54
CA SER A 156 11.58 4.18 -22.72
C SER A 156 11.05 4.70 -24.05
N ALA A 157 10.87 6.01 -24.16
CA ALA A 157 10.40 6.66 -25.41
C ALA A 157 11.35 6.45 -26.62
N GLY A 158 12.62 6.13 -26.36
CA GLY A 158 13.60 5.81 -27.40
C GLY A 158 13.71 4.32 -27.78
N HIS A 159 12.91 3.48 -27.13
CA HIS A 159 12.95 2.03 -27.38
C HIS A 159 12.27 1.67 -28.74
N PRO A 160 12.74 0.63 -29.47
CA PRO A 160 12.11 0.20 -30.72
C PRO A 160 10.60 -0.08 -30.64
N TYR A 161 10.12 -0.47 -29.46
CA TYR A 161 8.69 -0.73 -29.22
C TYR A 161 7.85 0.53 -28.97
N ALA A 162 8.45 1.67 -28.69
CA ALA A 162 7.71 2.88 -28.23
C ALA A 162 6.61 3.37 -29.20
N GLY A 163 6.75 3.10 -30.51
CA GLY A 163 5.75 3.46 -31.53
C GLY A 163 4.69 2.41 -31.83
N ARG A 164 4.73 1.27 -31.14
CA ARG A 164 3.76 0.17 -31.36
C ARG A 164 2.46 0.44 -30.61
N THR A 165 1.35 0.04 -31.21
CA THR A 165 0.01 0.16 -30.60
C THR A 165 -0.34 -1.04 -29.73
N CYS A 166 0.20 -2.22 -30.05
CA CYS A 166 0.14 -3.44 -29.24
C CYS A 166 1.31 -4.36 -29.59
N LEU A 167 1.60 -5.33 -28.76
CA LEU A 167 2.63 -6.36 -28.94
C LEU A 167 2.07 -7.72 -28.53
N ASN A 168 2.50 -8.77 -29.20
CA ASN A 168 2.30 -10.12 -28.69
C ASN A 168 3.50 -10.50 -27.80
N VAL A 169 3.28 -11.29 -26.76
CA VAL A 169 4.37 -11.73 -25.87
C VAL A 169 5.48 -12.47 -26.61
N ASP A 170 5.14 -13.16 -27.70
CA ASP A 170 6.08 -13.90 -28.56
C ASP A 170 6.91 -13.01 -29.49
N GLU A 171 6.55 -11.73 -29.64
CA GLU A 171 7.30 -10.74 -30.43
C GLU A 171 8.33 -9.99 -29.58
N LEU A 172 8.38 -10.26 -28.27
CA LEU A 172 9.26 -9.54 -27.35
C LEU A 172 10.66 -10.15 -27.37
N GLU A 173 11.63 -9.33 -27.73
CA GLU A 173 13.04 -9.69 -27.83
C GLU A 173 13.94 -8.58 -27.25
N GLY A 174 15.19 -8.92 -26.94
CA GLY A 174 16.21 -7.99 -26.45
C GLY A 174 16.20 -7.79 -24.95
N PRO A 175 16.98 -6.81 -24.44
CA PRO A 175 17.21 -6.62 -23.02
C PRO A 175 15.93 -6.42 -22.23
N ILE A 176 15.76 -7.16 -21.13
CA ILE A 176 14.57 -7.13 -20.27
C ILE A 176 14.93 -6.88 -18.81
N VAL A 177 14.15 -6.03 -18.15
CA VAL A 177 14.23 -5.77 -16.72
C VAL A 177 13.19 -6.62 -16.01
N LEU A 178 13.64 -7.48 -15.12
CA LEU A 178 12.85 -8.49 -14.43
C LEU A 178 12.71 -8.15 -12.96
N GLY A 179 11.49 -8.27 -12.44
CA GLY A 179 11.22 -8.18 -11.01
C GLY A 179 11.55 -9.49 -10.28
N GLU A 180 11.59 -9.42 -8.96
CA GLU A 180 11.81 -10.58 -8.11
C GLU A 180 10.67 -11.63 -8.29
N PRO A 181 10.97 -12.89 -8.70
CA PRO A 181 9.95 -13.88 -9.10
C PRO A 181 8.87 -14.15 -8.05
N HIS A 182 9.24 -14.09 -6.77
CA HIS A 182 8.32 -14.36 -5.66
C HIS A 182 7.29 -13.26 -5.39
N ARG A 183 7.45 -12.10 -6.04
CA ARG A 183 6.62 -10.91 -5.84
C ARG A 183 5.63 -10.66 -6.99
N LEU A 184 5.76 -11.44 -8.05
CA LEU A 184 4.93 -11.27 -9.25
C LEU A 184 3.74 -12.24 -9.25
N PRO A 185 2.58 -11.84 -9.81
CA PRO A 185 1.54 -12.78 -10.18
C PRO A 185 2.10 -13.87 -11.12
N ALA A 186 1.59 -15.10 -10.99
CA ALA A 186 2.08 -16.22 -11.79
C ALA A 186 2.03 -15.95 -13.29
N THR A 187 0.97 -15.29 -13.76
CA THR A 187 0.81 -14.91 -15.18
C THR A 187 1.89 -13.94 -15.64
N VAL A 188 2.26 -12.95 -14.82
CA VAL A 188 3.33 -11.99 -15.13
C VAL A 188 4.67 -12.71 -15.17
N LEU A 189 4.95 -13.56 -14.17
CA LEU A 189 6.19 -14.33 -14.11
C LEU A 189 6.34 -15.24 -15.32
N GLN A 190 5.31 -15.99 -15.70
CA GLN A 190 5.32 -16.85 -16.88
C GLN A 190 5.58 -16.06 -18.16
N SER A 191 4.96 -14.89 -18.30
CA SER A 191 5.16 -14.00 -19.44
C SER A 191 6.59 -13.46 -19.50
N GLN A 192 7.15 -13.08 -18.34
CA GLN A 192 8.55 -12.65 -18.25
C GLN A 192 9.53 -13.78 -18.59
N ILE A 193 9.30 -15.00 -18.09
CA ILE A 193 10.11 -16.18 -18.44
C ILE A 193 10.05 -16.44 -19.95
N ARG A 194 8.85 -16.36 -20.56
CA ARG A 194 8.69 -16.57 -22.00
C ARG A 194 9.44 -15.51 -22.82
N ALA A 195 9.27 -14.23 -22.47
CA ALA A 195 9.94 -13.11 -23.14
C ALA A 195 11.47 -13.13 -22.97
N SER A 196 11.98 -13.69 -21.86
CA SER A 196 13.43 -13.77 -21.59
C SER A 196 14.10 -15.05 -22.10
N SER A 197 13.32 -15.99 -22.66
CA SER A 197 13.84 -17.33 -23.02
C SER A 197 14.92 -17.31 -24.10
N SER A 198 14.93 -16.31 -24.97
CA SER A 198 15.92 -16.11 -26.04
C SER A 198 17.01 -15.11 -25.70
N CYS A 199 16.93 -14.44 -24.53
CA CYS A 199 17.87 -13.39 -24.15
C CYS A 199 19.23 -13.96 -23.71
N HIS A 200 20.29 -13.26 -24.07
CA HIS A 200 21.61 -13.56 -23.52
C HIS A 200 21.65 -13.15 -22.02
N PRO A 201 22.39 -13.86 -21.15
CA PRO A 201 22.45 -13.50 -19.71
C PRO A 201 22.83 -12.05 -19.41
N SER A 202 23.61 -11.39 -20.27
CA SER A 202 23.98 -9.97 -20.14
C SER A 202 22.84 -8.99 -20.44
N GLU A 203 21.74 -9.48 -21.00
CA GLU A 203 20.54 -8.70 -21.33
C GLU A 203 19.44 -8.83 -20.25
N LEU A 204 19.69 -9.62 -19.21
CA LEU A 204 18.76 -9.85 -18.10
C LEU A 204 19.14 -8.98 -16.91
N PHE A 205 18.30 -7.99 -16.58
CA PHE A 205 18.48 -7.11 -15.43
C PHE A 205 17.50 -7.50 -14.34
N PHE A 206 18.00 -7.82 -13.14
CA PHE A 206 17.17 -8.21 -12.00
C PHE A 206 17.11 -7.09 -10.97
N VAL A 207 15.92 -6.76 -10.50
CA VAL A 207 15.66 -5.74 -9.48
C VAL A 207 14.57 -6.19 -8.51
N ASP A 208 14.51 -5.55 -7.36
CA ASP A 208 13.68 -5.96 -6.23
C ASP A 208 12.39 -5.14 -6.05
N THR A 209 12.26 -3.96 -6.68
CA THR A 209 11.08 -3.11 -6.55
C THR A 209 10.51 -2.68 -7.90
N TYR A 210 9.22 -2.38 -7.92
CA TYR A 210 8.53 -1.83 -9.09
C TYR A 210 9.19 -0.52 -9.56
N GLU A 211 9.55 0.35 -8.63
CA GLU A 211 10.21 1.63 -8.89
C GLU A 211 11.61 1.44 -9.50
N SER A 212 12.35 0.43 -9.06
CA SER A 212 13.65 0.06 -9.63
C SER A 212 13.52 -0.46 -11.06
N ILE A 213 12.47 -1.24 -11.35
CA ILE A 213 12.17 -1.63 -12.75
C ILE A 213 11.98 -0.38 -13.61
N LEU A 214 11.09 0.54 -13.19
CA LEU A 214 10.81 1.75 -13.95
C LEU A 214 12.06 2.63 -14.13
N ALA A 215 12.95 2.68 -13.14
CA ALA A 215 14.20 3.44 -13.23
C ALA A 215 15.13 2.88 -14.33
N LEU A 216 15.36 1.56 -14.37
CA LEU A 216 16.22 0.94 -15.39
C LEU A 216 15.59 1.01 -16.79
N VAL A 217 14.28 0.79 -16.90
CA VAL A 217 13.53 0.94 -18.17
C VAL A 217 13.62 2.38 -18.68
N ARG A 218 13.43 3.36 -17.79
CA ARG A 218 13.54 4.79 -18.13
C ARG A 218 14.96 5.17 -18.57
N ALA A 219 15.99 4.53 -18.01
CA ALA A 219 17.38 4.68 -18.42
C ALA A 219 17.69 4.04 -19.80
N GLY A 220 16.72 3.33 -20.39
CA GLY A 220 16.88 2.71 -21.70
C GLY A 220 17.63 1.37 -21.70
N LEU A 221 17.76 0.71 -20.52
CA LEU A 221 18.48 -0.56 -20.41
C LEU A 221 17.66 -1.77 -20.92
N GLY A 222 16.41 -1.55 -21.31
CA GLY A 222 15.54 -2.59 -21.85
C GLY A 222 14.08 -2.25 -21.63
N TYR A 223 13.22 -3.26 -21.74
CA TYR A 223 11.80 -3.16 -21.43
C TYR A 223 11.45 -4.05 -20.24
N SER A 224 10.22 -3.92 -19.73
CA SER A 224 9.66 -4.84 -18.73
C SER A 224 8.21 -5.15 -19.03
N LEU A 225 7.71 -6.29 -18.52
CA LEU A 225 6.31 -6.68 -18.55
C LEU A 225 5.69 -6.39 -17.18
N LEU A 226 4.78 -5.43 -17.13
CA LEU A 226 4.17 -4.95 -15.89
C LEU A 226 2.65 -4.83 -16.02
N PRO A 227 1.90 -4.98 -14.92
CA PRO A 227 0.50 -4.61 -14.90
C PRO A 227 0.33 -3.13 -15.24
N PHE A 228 -0.61 -2.82 -16.11
CA PHE A 228 -0.88 -1.45 -16.53
C PHE A 228 -1.92 -0.80 -15.62
N TYR A 229 -1.45 -0.08 -14.61
CA TYR A 229 -2.32 0.72 -13.75
C TYR A 229 -2.74 2.00 -14.49
N PRO A 230 -4.05 2.32 -14.56
CA PRO A 230 -4.51 3.61 -15.05
C PRO A 230 -3.97 4.75 -14.19
N GLY A 231 -3.63 5.87 -14.83
CA GLY A 231 -3.06 7.02 -14.14
C GLY A 231 -1.57 6.90 -13.75
N SER A 232 -0.91 5.77 -14.04
CA SER A 232 0.54 5.63 -13.82
C SER A 232 1.32 6.76 -14.46
N ASP A 233 2.35 7.29 -13.77
CA ASP A 233 3.23 8.33 -14.29
C ASP A 233 3.92 7.85 -15.57
N LYS A 234 3.46 8.39 -16.70
CA LYS A 234 3.94 8.03 -18.03
C LYS A 234 5.14 8.87 -18.49
N LYS A 235 5.67 9.78 -17.67
CA LYS A 235 6.78 10.66 -18.07
C LYS A 235 8.01 9.87 -18.48
N GLY A 236 8.33 9.93 -19.77
CA GLY A 236 9.49 9.26 -20.36
C GLY A 236 9.34 7.76 -20.55
N LEU A 237 8.15 7.19 -20.33
CA LEU A 237 7.83 5.77 -20.52
C LEU A 237 6.66 5.60 -21.49
N CYS A 238 6.72 4.54 -22.27
CA CYS A 238 5.65 4.05 -23.14
C CYS A 238 5.10 2.76 -22.55
N TYR A 239 3.77 2.68 -22.45
CA TYR A 239 3.05 1.49 -22.01
C TYR A 239 2.30 0.93 -23.21
N ILE A 240 2.75 -0.20 -23.72
CA ILE A 240 2.21 -0.83 -24.91
C ILE A 240 1.44 -2.09 -24.47
N PRO A 241 0.12 -2.18 -24.71
CA PRO A 241 -0.67 -3.35 -24.35
C PRO A 241 -0.08 -4.63 -24.93
N VAL A 242 -0.01 -5.69 -24.11
CA VAL A 242 0.45 -7.02 -24.55
C VAL A 242 -0.75 -7.92 -24.72
N THR A 243 -0.89 -8.48 -25.93
CA THR A 243 -1.95 -9.42 -26.31
C THR A 243 -1.55 -10.87 -26.06
N GLY A 244 -2.54 -11.78 -26.03
CA GLY A 244 -2.30 -13.20 -25.75
C GLY A 244 -2.19 -13.57 -24.26
N ILE A 245 -2.36 -12.59 -23.37
CA ILE A 245 -2.34 -12.78 -21.92
C ILE A 245 -3.65 -12.27 -21.34
N PRO A 246 -4.35 -13.05 -20.50
CA PRO A 246 -5.58 -12.57 -19.87
C PRO A 246 -5.28 -11.43 -18.90
N PRO A 247 -6.19 -10.45 -18.77
CA PRO A 247 -6.07 -9.40 -17.76
C PRO A 247 -6.02 -9.98 -16.35
N LEU A 248 -5.25 -9.33 -15.47
CA LEU A 248 -5.05 -9.71 -14.08
C LEU A 248 -6.19 -9.18 -13.22
N ALA A 249 -6.78 -10.03 -12.38
CA ALA A 249 -7.73 -9.57 -11.36
C ALA A 249 -6.98 -8.80 -10.27
N PHE A 250 -7.14 -7.48 -10.26
CA PHE A 250 -6.57 -6.56 -9.27
C PHE A 250 -7.62 -6.22 -8.22
N GLY A 251 -7.22 -6.14 -6.97
CA GLY A 251 -8.18 -5.87 -5.91
C GLY A 251 -7.56 -5.76 -4.52
N LEU A 252 -8.38 -6.06 -3.54
CA LEU A 252 -8.07 -5.94 -2.13
C LEU A 252 -8.16 -7.30 -1.43
N TYR A 253 -7.19 -7.55 -0.54
CA TYR A 253 -7.28 -8.64 0.43
C TYR A 253 -7.62 -8.08 1.80
N HIS A 254 -8.56 -8.73 2.51
CA HIS A 254 -8.96 -8.39 3.87
C HIS A 254 -9.49 -9.63 4.62
N LYS A 255 -9.59 -9.57 5.96
CA LYS A 255 -10.10 -10.70 6.79
C LYS A 255 -11.62 -10.74 6.91
N GLY A 256 -12.31 -9.69 6.48
CA GLY A 256 -13.77 -9.58 6.49
C GLY A 256 -14.21 -8.17 6.85
N VAL A 257 -15.43 -7.82 6.46
CA VAL A 257 -16.02 -6.50 6.68
C VAL A 257 -17.08 -6.50 7.79
N LYS A 258 -17.44 -7.68 8.33
CA LYS A 258 -18.47 -7.80 9.36
C LYS A 258 -18.06 -7.04 10.62
N GLY A 259 -18.89 -6.08 11.04
CA GLY A 259 -18.59 -5.22 12.19
C GLY A 259 -17.52 -4.16 11.95
N ASN A 260 -17.01 -4.00 10.72
CA ASN A 260 -16.03 -2.98 10.35
C ASN A 260 -16.62 -2.00 9.32
N THR A 261 -17.39 -1.03 9.81
CA THR A 261 -18.06 -0.03 8.97
C THR A 261 -17.07 0.79 8.14
N ILE A 262 -15.89 1.10 8.70
CA ILE A 262 -14.85 1.88 8.01
C ILE A 262 -14.28 1.10 6.83
N LEU A 263 -13.93 -0.17 7.04
CA LEU A 263 -13.40 -1.00 5.96
C LEU A 263 -14.44 -1.20 4.85
N LYS A 264 -15.71 -1.41 5.23
CA LYS A 264 -16.81 -1.51 4.26
C LYS A 264 -16.94 -0.23 3.43
N GLU A 265 -16.88 0.93 4.09
CA GLU A 265 -16.97 2.21 3.41
C GLU A 265 -15.74 2.50 2.55
N PHE A 266 -14.55 2.16 3.04
CA PHE A 266 -13.30 2.27 2.27
C PHE A 266 -13.37 1.47 0.95
N ILE A 267 -13.81 0.22 1.01
CA ILE A 267 -13.97 -0.63 -0.17
C ILE A 267 -14.97 -0.01 -1.14
N ARG A 268 -16.13 0.43 -0.65
CA ARG A 268 -17.16 1.07 -1.48
C ARG A 268 -16.64 2.33 -2.19
N LEU A 269 -15.92 3.19 -1.46
CA LEU A 269 -15.35 4.41 -2.03
C LEU A 269 -14.26 4.12 -3.07
N LEU A 270 -13.49 3.06 -2.85
CA LEU A 270 -12.46 2.64 -3.79
C LEU A 270 -13.07 2.02 -5.06
N ASP A 271 -14.15 1.24 -4.93
CA ASP A 271 -14.93 0.75 -6.08
C ASP A 271 -15.44 1.91 -6.95
N GLU A 272 -15.96 2.96 -6.31
CA GLU A 272 -16.43 4.16 -7.01
C GLU A 272 -15.30 4.91 -7.72
N GLU A 273 -14.15 5.05 -7.06
CA GLU A 273 -12.97 5.72 -7.62
C GLU A 273 -12.41 4.96 -8.83
N VAL A 274 -12.28 3.64 -8.69
CA VAL A 274 -11.82 2.76 -9.77
C VAL A 274 -12.82 2.73 -10.93
N ALA A 275 -14.13 2.78 -10.66
CA ALA A 275 -15.15 2.84 -11.69
C ALA A 275 -15.22 4.20 -12.40
N ALA A 276 -14.90 5.29 -11.71
CA ALA A 276 -14.86 6.65 -12.26
C ALA A 276 -13.56 6.93 -13.05
N GLY A 277 -12.45 6.32 -12.65
CA GLY A 277 -11.18 6.34 -13.38
C GLY A 277 -11.27 5.42 -14.61
N GLU A 278 -10.47 5.71 -15.65
CA GLU A 278 -10.39 4.88 -16.87
C GLU A 278 -9.71 3.52 -16.61
N PHE A 279 -10.16 2.78 -15.60
CA PHE A 279 -9.80 1.36 -15.42
C PHE A 279 -10.55 0.44 -16.41
N ARG A 280 -11.32 1.02 -17.32
CA ARG A 280 -11.95 0.30 -18.42
C ARG A 280 -10.96 0.28 -19.59
N ALA A 281 -10.33 -0.88 -19.79
CA ALA A 281 -9.63 -1.21 -21.02
C ALA A 281 -10.63 -1.40 -22.17
#